data_02240ce8bd06cb1fa55d070966b6daaf
#
_entry.id   02240ce8bd06cb1fa55d070966b6daaf
#
_cell.length_a   1.000
_cell.length_b   1.000
_cell.length_c   1.000
_cell.angle_alpha   90.00
_cell.angle_beta   90.00
_cell.angle_gamma   90.00
#
_symmetry.space_group_name_H-M   'P 1'
#
loop_
_entity.id
_entity.type
_entity.pdbx_description
1 polymer ?
#
loop_
_entity_poly.entity_id
_entity_poly.type
_entity_poly.pdbx_seq_one_letter_code
_entity_poly.pdbx_strand_id
1 'polypeptide(L)'
;MSRDNMYYDAVVIGSGFGGSISALRLSEKGQKVLVLERGKKYSPGDFPRDVRQTDNLLWRYPKKRKSLGLYELNFFSGLGTVTASGLGGGSLIYANVHIRPDHKVFEDPRWPAPFNRSYLDPYYDKVATKFDVKPVPPEWDLPKRNKFRAAAELNQHTYFDPDEAASWLKPSRPGQSICLRCAECEFGCNHGAKNTLDFNYISDAQKNGAVFQINSLVSHIAPDPKNGYVVYYENTETGEKRSVHSKRVVLSAGTLGTNRILFNSRDKYKTLPNLSKQLGKGYSGNGDFLGGIESSKTELKPWDGPDVTTVINYFPKGFQFTMAAPTFNQPVMTVLASLGISKPNWLLRMIGPLFWKSLEWILPLVFKKGLLSKPLSPGLPGAGDPTYMTNLFAIGRDNANGKIVRRGKNIDVKWKYSKENKTLIQNMTTSMQQVGDAYGGQFGPLATFLLFNRIISVHSLGGCILASNPDKGVVSETGEVFGYKNLFIADGSTIPSSIGFHPVMTISAVAEHTAASICAGL
;
A
#
# COMPACT_ATOMS: atom_id res chain seq x y z
N MET A 1 32.69 -4.87 -22.40
CA MET A 1 32.66 -4.00 -21.18
C MET A 1 31.77 -4.67 -20.16
N SER A 2 32.30 -5.08 -19.00
CA SER A 2 31.50 -5.65 -17.92
C SER A 2 30.46 -4.62 -17.48
N ARG A 3 29.22 -5.03 -17.22
CA ARG A 3 28.12 -4.14 -16.80
C ARG A 3 28.41 -3.43 -15.46
N ASP A 4 29.45 -3.79 -14.76
CA ASP A 4 29.85 -3.29 -13.43
C ASP A 4 30.43 -1.85 -13.41
N ASN A 5 30.65 -1.22 -14.56
CA ASN A 5 31.19 0.14 -14.67
C ASN A 5 30.20 1.15 -15.28
N MET A 6 28.89 0.83 -15.37
CA MET A 6 27.94 1.78 -15.91
C MET A 6 27.59 2.84 -14.84
N TYR A 7 27.78 4.10 -15.21
CA TYR A 7 27.43 5.26 -14.40
C TYR A 7 26.10 5.87 -14.88
N TYR A 8 25.20 6.12 -13.95
CA TYR A 8 23.90 6.74 -14.19
C TYR A 8 23.83 8.15 -13.58
N ASP A 9 23.03 9.03 -14.17
CA ASP A 9 22.74 10.33 -13.56
C ASP A 9 21.85 10.15 -12.32
N ALA A 10 20.94 9.17 -12.38
CA ALA A 10 20.09 8.79 -11.25
C ALA A 10 19.84 7.29 -11.20
N VAL A 11 19.92 6.71 -9.99
CA VAL A 11 19.41 5.37 -9.69
C VAL A 11 18.19 5.53 -8.79
N VAL A 12 17.05 4.98 -9.22
CA VAL A 12 15.79 4.96 -8.49
C VAL A 12 15.60 3.55 -7.92
N ILE A 13 15.31 3.44 -6.62
CA ILE A 13 15.18 2.17 -5.93
C ILE A 13 13.71 1.88 -5.63
N GLY A 14 13.11 0.97 -6.38
CA GLY A 14 11.69 0.64 -6.38
C GLY A 14 10.93 1.33 -7.51
N SER A 15 9.98 0.62 -8.10
CA SER A 15 9.16 1.04 -9.24
C SER A 15 7.70 1.36 -8.85
N GLY A 16 7.40 1.57 -7.57
CA GLY A 16 6.10 2.00 -7.09
C GLY A 16 5.78 3.44 -7.47
N PHE A 17 4.74 4.02 -6.91
CA PHE A 17 4.26 5.37 -7.25
C PHE A 17 5.38 6.41 -7.29
N GLY A 18 6.12 6.56 -6.21
CA GLY A 18 7.19 7.57 -6.16
C GLY A 18 8.36 7.29 -7.10
N GLY A 19 8.74 6.02 -7.24
CA GLY A 19 9.87 5.65 -8.12
C GLY A 19 9.56 5.83 -9.60
N SER A 20 8.37 5.47 -10.03
CA SER A 20 7.93 5.63 -11.42
C SER A 20 7.75 7.11 -11.78
N ILE A 21 7.22 7.93 -10.86
CA ILE A 21 7.12 9.39 -11.00
C ILE A 21 8.52 9.99 -11.14
N SER A 22 9.43 9.67 -10.23
CA SER A 22 10.81 10.18 -10.25
C SER A 22 11.54 9.77 -11.53
N ALA A 23 11.38 8.52 -11.96
CA ALA A 23 11.99 8.01 -13.18
C ALA A 23 11.51 8.78 -14.42
N LEU A 24 10.19 9.02 -14.53
CA LEU A 24 9.64 9.79 -15.63
C LEU A 24 10.17 11.22 -15.64
N ARG A 25 10.04 11.96 -14.51
CA ARG A 25 10.44 13.37 -14.47
C ARG A 25 11.91 13.58 -14.75
N LEU A 26 12.78 12.69 -14.25
CA LEU A 26 14.22 12.75 -14.52
C LEU A 26 14.54 12.39 -15.96
N SER A 27 13.91 11.39 -16.56
CA SER A 27 14.13 11.03 -17.96
C SER A 27 13.59 12.10 -18.93
N GLU A 28 12.50 12.79 -18.61
CA GLU A 28 12.01 13.97 -19.35
C GLU A 28 13.06 15.12 -19.38
N LYS A 29 13.97 15.17 -18.40
CA LYS A 29 15.11 16.10 -18.35
C LYS A 29 16.39 15.55 -18.99
N GLY A 30 16.29 14.47 -19.76
CA GLY A 30 17.43 13.86 -20.45
C GLY A 30 18.41 13.14 -19.52
N GLN A 31 18.06 12.89 -18.25
CA GLN A 31 18.93 12.16 -17.33
C GLN A 31 18.95 10.67 -17.67
N LYS A 32 20.13 10.05 -17.59
CA LYS A 32 20.29 8.60 -17.70
C LYS A 32 19.82 7.94 -16.40
N VAL A 33 18.62 7.34 -16.43
CA VAL A 33 17.94 6.78 -15.25
C VAL A 33 17.93 5.26 -15.27
N LEU A 34 18.32 4.63 -14.15
CA LEU A 34 18.12 3.21 -13.89
C LEU A 34 17.15 3.05 -12.71
N VAL A 35 16.11 2.24 -12.90
CA VAL A 35 15.20 1.83 -11.81
C VAL A 35 15.48 0.38 -11.44
N LEU A 36 15.72 0.11 -10.16
CA LEU A 36 15.95 -1.23 -9.61
C LEU A 36 14.68 -1.70 -8.88
N GLU A 37 13.99 -2.69 -9.46
CA GLU A 37 12.80 -3.30 -8.88
C GLU A 37 13.10 -4.72 -8.39
N ARG A 38 12.73 -5.03 -7.13
CA ARG A 38 12.99 -6.35 -6.53
C ARG A 38 12.14 -7.48 -7.12
N GLY A 39 10.92 -7.14 -7.54
CA GLY A 39 9.96 -8.10 -8.07
C GLY A 39 10.06 -8.28 -9.58
N LYS A 40 9.24 -9.17 -10.10
CA LYS A 40 9.12 -9.45 -11.53
C LYS A 40 8.10 -8.52 -12.20
N LYS A 41 8.03 -8.56 -13.52
CA LYS A 41 6.95 -7.94 -14.30
C LYS A 41 5.73 -8.86 -14.29
N TYR A 42 4.54 -8.26 -14.21
CA TYR A 42 3.25 -8.90 -14.41
C TYR A 42 2.52 -8.21 -15.56
N SER A 43 2.06 -8.96 -16.52
CA SER A 43 1.18 -8.50 -17.60
C SER A 43 -0.27 -8.98 -17.34
N PRO A 44 -1.28 -8.41 -17.99
CA PRO A 44 -2.61 -8.99 -17.96
C PRO A 44 -2.59 -10.48 -18.28
N GLY A 45 -3.21 -11.30 -17.45
CA GLY A 45 -3.16 -12.77 -17.51
C GLY A 45 -2.13 -13.43 -16.58
N ASP A 46 -1.09 -12.72 -16.11
CA ASP A 46 -0.01 -13.30 -15.29
C ASP A 46 -0.33 -13.33 -13.79
N PHE A 47 -1.34 -12.58 -13.36
CA PHE A 47 -1.66 -12.48 -11.93
C PHE A 47 -2.26 -13.77 -11.40
N PRO A 48 -1.71 -14.33 -10.30
CA PRO A 48 -2.13 -15.62 -9.79
C PRO A 48 -3.59 -15.60 -9.29
N ARG A 49 -4.34 -16.66 -9.58
CA ARG A 49 -5.72 -16.86 -9.12
C ARG A 49 -5.89 -18.08 -8.24
N ASP A 50 -4.92 -18.98 -8.22
CA ASP A 50 -4.94 -20.15 -7.36
C ASP A 50 -4.08 -19.91 -6.11
N VAL A 51 -4.73 -19.83 -4.95
CA VAL A 51 -4.05 -19.67 -3.65
C VAL A 51 -3.06 -20.78 -3.32
N ARG A 52 -3.17 -21.95 -3.97
CA ARG A 52 -2.24 -23.07 -3.82
C ARG A 52 -0.89 -22.80 -4.48
N GLN A 53 -0.85 -21.90 -5.46
CA GLN A 53 0.37 -21.44 -6.13
C GLN A 53 1.14 -20.43 -5.26
N THR A 54 1.45 -20.83 -4.02
CA THR A 54 2.07 -19.96 -3.01
C THR A 54 3.36 -19.30 -3.47
N ASP A 55 4.13 -19.92 -4.36
CA ASP A 55 5.39 -19.39 -4.86
C ASP A 55 5.19 -18.25 -5.87
N ASN A 56 4.05 -18.22 -6.57
CA ASN A 56 3.65 -17.12 -7.43
C ASN A 56 2.88 -16.04 -6.67
N LEU A 57 2.23 -16.41 -5.57
CA LEU A 57 1.42 -15.52 -4.76
C LEU A 57 2.25 -14.75 -3.73
N LEU A 58 3.16 -15.43 -3.00
CA LEU A 58 3.86 -14.86 -1.86
C LEU A 58 5.33 -14.53 -2.15
N TRP A 59 5.73 -13.31 -1.79
CA TRP A 59 7.12 -12.89 -1.76
C TRP A 59 7.79 -13.31 -0.46
N ARG A 60 8.88 -14.11 -0.55
CA ARG A 60 9.59 -14.69 0.60
C ARG A 60 11.10 -14.78 0.40
N TYR A 61 11.70 -13.77 -0.18
CA TYR A 61 13.13 -13.71 -0.41
C TYR A 61 13.84 -12.94 0.71
N PRO A 62 14.98 -13.37 1.23
CA PRO A 62 15.80 -14.59 0.98
C PRO A 62 15.52 -15.74 1.96
N LYS A 63 14.29 -15.95 2.40
CA LYS A 63 13.93 -17.01 3.33
C LYS A 63 14.09 -18.41 2.71
N LYS A 64 14.09 -19.48 3.53
CA LYS A 64 14.38 -20.87 3.15
C LYS A 64 13.62 -21.43 1.92
N ARG A 65 12.54 -20.79 1.50
CA ARG A 65 11.86 -21.01 0.22
C ARG A 65 11.92 -19.71 -0.56
N LYS A 66 12.70 -19.68 -1.63
CA LYS A 66 12.74 -18.60 -2.58
C LYS A 66 11.41 -18.55 -3.33
N SER A 67 10.45 -17.76 -2.86
CA SER A 67 9.27 -17.43 -3.64
C SER A 67 9.29 -15.94 -3.99
N LEU A 68 9.09 -15.65 -5.26
CA LEU A 68 9.17 -14.33 -5.85
C LEU A 68 7.76 -13.88 -6.29
N GLY A 69 6.77 -14.13 -5.44
CA GLY A 69 5.38 -13.82 -5.71
C GLY A 69 5.03 -12.34 -5.52
N LEU A 70 3.75 -12.04 -5.68
CA LEU A 70 3.22 -10.68 -5.71
C LEU A 70 3.10 -10.03 -4.33
N TYR A 71 2.71 -10.79 -3.30
CA TYR A 71 2.39 -10.27 -1.97
C TYR A 71 3.48 -10.57 -0.94
N GLU A 72 3.98 -9.55 -0.27
CA GLU A 72 4.79 -9.72 0.94
C GLU A 72 3.91 -9.49 2.17
N LEU A 73 3.71 -10.55 2.95
CA LEU A 73 3.01 -10.51 4.23
C LEU A 73 4.03 -10.44 5.36
N ASN A 74 3.90 -9.44 6.22
CA ASN A 74 4.76 -9.29 7.39
C ASN A 74 3.92 -9.27 8.66
N PHE A 75 4.33 -10.04 9.68
CA PHE A 75 3.71 -10.12 10.99
C PHE A 75 4.64 -9.49 12.03
N PHE A 76 4.62 -8.17 12.10
CA PHE A 76 5.42 -7.39 13.04
C PHE A 76 4.88 -7.45 14.46
N SER A 77 5.68 -7.05 15.46
CA SER A 77 5.25 -7.03 16.86
C SER A 77 4.02 -6.15 17.11
N GLY A 78 3.86 -5.07 16.35
CA GLY A 78 2.75 -4.11 16.50
C GLY A 78 1.52 -4.42 15.66
N LEU A 79 1.71 -4.87 14.43
CA LEU A 79 0.65 -5.10 13.45
C LEU A 79 1.13 -6.00 12.30
N GLY A 80 0.20 -6.45 11.46
CA GLY A 80 0.53 -7.07 10.17
C GLY A 80 0.55 -6.05 9.04
N THR A 81 1.27 -6.35 7.96
CA THR A 81 1.25 -5.53 6.74
C THR A 81 1.21 -6.39 5.50
N VAL A 82 0.58 -5.84 4.45
CA VAL A 82 0.59 -6.40 3.10
C VAL A 82 1.25 -5.39 2.19
N THR A 83 2.22 -5.81 1.39
CA THR A 83 2.87 -4.98 0.38
C THR A 83 3.03 -5.74 -0.93
N ALA A 84 3.14 -5.01 -2.05
CA ALA A 84 3.36 -5.62 -3.36
C ALA A 84 4.85 -5.77 -3.68
N SER A 85 5.15 -6.75 -4.52
CA SER A 85 6.48 -6.96 -5.11
C SER A 85 6.32 -7.24 -6.60
N GLY A 86 6.70 -6.27 -7.44
CA GLY A 86 6.57 -6.34 -8.89
C GLY A 86 6.74 -4.98 -9.53
N LEU A 87 6.99 -4.95 -10.83
CA LEU A 87 7.13 -3.74 -11.62
C LEU A 87 5.82 -2.95 -11.61
N GLY A 88 5.81 -1.78 -10.96
CA GLY A 88 4.62 -0.97 -10.66
C GLY A 88 4.23 -0.97 -9.18
N GLY A 89 4.89 -1.79 -8.35
CA GLY A 89 4.70 -1.79 -6.88
C GLY A 89 3.24 -1.93 -6.45
N GLY A 90 2.81 -1.08 -5.52
CA GLY A 90 1.45 -1.10 -4.96
C GLY A 90 0.33 -0.91 -5.97
N SER A 91 0.59 -0.28 -7.13
CA SER A 91 -0.43 -0.11 -8.17
C SER A 91 -0.95 -1.43 -8.74
N LEU A 92 -0.18 -2.50 -8.61
CA LEU A 92 -0.59 -3.83 -9.07
C LEU A 92 -1.76 -4.41 -8.27
N ILE A 93 -1.83 -4.09 -6.97
CA ILE A 93 -2.80 -4.69 -6.02
C ILE A 93 -3.69 -3.67 -5.28
N TYR A 94 -3.64 -2.38 -5.62
CA TYR A 94 -4.49 -1.38 -4.96
C TYR A 94 -5.92 -1.38 -5.50
N ALA A 95 -6.83 -0.75 -4.76
CA ALA A 95 -8.25 -0.62 -5.09
C ALA A 95 -8.57 0.45 -6.15
N ASN A 96 -7.58 0.98 -6.85
CA ASN A 96 -7.67 2.04 -7.89
C ASN A 96 -8.08 3.43 -7.38
N VAL A 97 -8.38 3.58 -6.11
CA VAL A 97 -8.98 4.78 -5.51
C VAL A 97 -7.99 5.94 -5.43
N HIS A 98 -8.37 7.09 -5.93
CA HIS A 98 -7.61 8.32 -5.97
C HIS A 98 -8.37 9.46 -5.28
N ILE A 99 -8.20 9.61 -3.97
CA ILE A 99 -8.87 10.63 -3.15
C ILE A 99 -7.87 11.70 -2.74
N ARG A 100 -8.23 12.96 -2.95
CA ARG A 100 -7.53 14.10 -2.35
C ARG A 100 -8.05 14.27 -0.93
N PRO A 101 -7.19 14.20 0.10
CA PRO A 101 -7.65 14.24 1.48
C PRO A 101 -8.23 15.63 1.86
N ASP A 102 -9.01 15.66 2.93
CA ASP A 102 -9.51 16.88 3.54
C ASP A 102 -8.34 17.79 3.97
N HIS A 103 -8.55 19.14 3.88
CA HIS A 103 -7.54 20.12 4.29
C HIS A 103 -7.08 19.95 5.74
N LYS A 104 -7.97 19.50 6.63
CA LYS A 104 -7.68 19.23 8.05
C LYS A 104 -6.56 18.21 8.28
N VAL A 105 -6.25 17.38 7.28
CA VAL A 105 -5.10 16.44 7.36
C VAL A 105 -3.79 17.21 7.46
N PHE A 106 -3.67 18.33 6.78
CA PHE A 106 -2.48 19.18 6.71
C PHE A 106 -2.37 20.18 7.88
N GLU A 107 -3.38 20.28 8.74
CA GLU A 107 -3.31 21.02 9.99
C GLU A 107 -2.49 20.29 11.07
N ASP A 108 -2.13 19.03 10.83
CA ASP A 108 -1.25 18.29 11.73
C ASP A 108 0.15 18.96 11.75
N PRO A 109 0.67 19.33 12.92
CA PRO A 109 1.91 20.12 13.04
C PRO A 109 3.16 19.38 12.57
N ARG A 110 3.06 18.11 12.24
CA ARG A 110 4.14 17.34 11.65
C ARG A 110 4.37 17.65 10.17
N TRP A 111 3.36 18.17 9.48
CA TRP A 111 3.55 18.67 8.11
C TRP A 111 4.38 19.94 8.14
N PRO A 112 5.54 20.00 7.48
CA PRO A 112 6.30 21.24 7.39
C PRO A 112 5.61 22.23 6.44
N ALA A 113 5.80 23.54 6.67
CA ALA A 113 5.46 24.52 5.67
C ALA A 113 6.36 24.30 4.42
N PRO A 114 5.86 24.39 3.19
CA PRO A 114 4.55 24.91 2.80
C PRO A 114 3.46 23.85 2.59
N PHE A 115 3.67 22.58 2.99
CA PHE A 115 2.77 21.49 2.69
C PHE A 115 1.37 21.69 3.29
N ASN A 116 0.45 22.07 2.43
CA ASN A 116 -0.98 22.12 2.70
C ASN A 116 -1.75 21.68 1.45
N ARG A 117 -3.07 21.63 1.52
CA ARG A 117 -3.90 21.18 0.41
C ARG A 117 -3.69 22.03 -0.85
N SER A 118 -3.74 23.35 -0.74
CA SER A 118 -3.61 24.26 -1.89
C SER A 118 -2.23 24.16 -2.54
N TYR A 119 -1.18 23.99 -1.75
CA TYR A 119 0.18 23.79 -2.26
C TYR A 119 0.33 22.49 -3.06
N LEU A 120 -0.36 21.43 -2.63
CA LEU A 120 -0.29 20.12 -3.28
C LEU A 120 -1.28 19.98 -4.45
N ASP A 121 -2.31 20.82 -4.58
CA ASP A 121 -3.32 20.68 -5.63
C ASP A 121 -2.75 20.62 -7.06
N PRO A 122 -1.76 21.44 -7.46
CA PRO A 122 -1.16 21.30 -8.80
C PRO A 122 -0.47 19.94 -9.04
N TYR A 123 0.05 19.31 -7.99
CA TYR A 123 0.64 17.97 -8.09
C TYR A 123 -0.43 16.89 -8.11
N TYR A 124 -1.52 17.05 -7.35
CA TYR A 124 -2.69 16.19 -7.46
C TYR A 124 -3.29 16.22 -8.86
N ASP A 125 -3.38 17.38 -9.52
CA ASP A 125 -3.89 17.51 -10.88
C ASP A 125 -3.02 16.74 -11.88
N LYS A 126 -1.69 16.84 -11.77
CA LYS A 126 -0.76 16.07 -12.60
C LYS A 126 -0.96 14.56 -12.45
N VAL A 127 -1.10 14.09 -11.21
CA VAL A 127 -1.33 12.68 -10.92
C VAL A 127 -2.68 12.22 -11.46
N ALA A 128 -3.76 12.97 -11.21
CA ALA A 128 -5.10 12.67 -11.69
C ALA A 128 -5.16 12.54 -13.23
N THR A 129 -4.56 13.50 -13.92
CA THR A 129 -4.45 13.50 -15.39
C THR A 129 -3.66 12.30 -15.90
N LYS A 130 -2.54 11.97 -15.23
CA LYS A 130 -1.66 10.88 -15.68
C LYS A 130 -2.30 9.51 -15.52
N PHE A 131 -3.08 9.32 -14.46
CA PHE A 131 -3.83 8.10 -14.22
C PHE A 131 -5.20 8.06 -14.91
N ASP A 132 -5.64 9.14 -15.58
CA ASP A 132 -6.98 9.26 -16.17
C ASP A 132 -8.06 8.83 -15.15
N VAL A 133 -7.98 9.42 -13.95
CA VAL A 133 -8.90 9.07 -12.87
C VAL A 133 -10.29 9.68 -13.11
N LYS A 134 -11.31 8.90 -12.81
CA LYS A 134 -12.72 9.29 -12.94
C LYS A 134 -13.60 8.38 -12.09
N PRO A 135 -14.78 8.84 -11.68
CA PRO A 135 -15.70 8.00 -10.92
C PRO A 135 -16.18 6.82 -11.75
N VAL A 136 -16.63 5.79 -11.07
CA VAL A 136 -17.35 4.67 -11.69
C VAL A 136 -18.59 5.22 -12.40
N PRO A 137 -18.92 4.79 -13.63
CA PRO A 137 -20.07 5.27 -14.38
C PRO A 137 -21.34 5.29 -13.51
N PRO A 138 -22.01 6.44 -13.40
CA PRO A 138 -23.18 6.59 -12.53
C PRO A 138 -24.36 5.73 -13.02
N GLU A 139 -24.44 5.47 -14.32
CA GLU A 139 -25.46 4.65 -14.95
C GLU A 139 -25.32 3.15 -14.64
N TRP A 140 -24.20 2.71 -14.10
CA TRP A 140 -24.07 1.32 -13.67
C TRP A 140 -24.90 1.08 -12.42
N ASP A 141 -25.92 0.23 -12.54
CA ASP A 141 -26.64 -0.25 -11.36
C ASP A 141 -25.77 -1.25 -10.59
N LEU A 142 -25.33 -0.83 -9.42
CA LEU A 142 -24.47 -1.60 -8.54
C LEU A 142 -25.16 -1.75 -7.17
N PRO A 143 -25.78 -2.89 -6.88
CA PRO A 143 -26.56 -3.10 -5.66
C PRO A 143 -25.78 -2.73 -4.38
N LYS A 144 -24.49 -3.12 -4.30
CA LYS A 144 -23.62 -2.78 -3.18
C LYS A 144 -23.49 -1.26 -3.00
N ARG A 145 -23.25 -0.51 -4.09
CA ARG A 145 -23.14 0.96 -4.05
C ARG A 145 -24.42 1.60 -3.52
N ASN A 146 -25.54 1.23 -4.09
CA ASN A 146 -26.83 1.81 -3.73
C ASN A 146 -27.19 1.55 -2.26
N LYS A 147 -26.93 0.34 -1.78
CA LYS A 147 -27.20 -0.02 -0.38
C LYS A 147 -26.24 0.65 0.60
N PHE A 148 -24.95 0.81 0.22
CA PHE A 148 -23.98 1.49 1.07
C PHE A 148 -24.31 2.98 1.21
N ARG A 149 -24.77 3.62 0.13
CA ARG A 149 -25.31 5.00 0.18
C ARG A 149 -26.54 5.11 1.06
N ALA A 150 -27.52 4.19 0.90
CA ALA A 150 -28.71 4.16 1.74
C ALA A 150 -28.37 3.99 3.24
N ALA A 151 -27.39 3.15 3.57
CA ALA A 151 -26.90 3.02 4.94
C ALA A 151 -26.26 4.30 5.47
N ALA A 152 -25.52 5.04 4.63
CA ALA A 152 -24.97 6.34 5.00
C ALA A 152 -26.07 7.36 5.27
N GLU A 153 -27.07 7.44 4.40
CA GLU A 153 -28.22 8.34 4.53
C GLU A 153 -29.03 8.06 5.80
N LEU A 154 -29.34 6.78 6.07
CA LEU A 154 -30.04 6.36 7.26
C LEU A 154 -29.31 6.79 8.56
N ASN A 155 -27.99 6.74 8.54
CA ASN A 155 -27.14 7.14 9.67
C ASN A 155 -26.72 8.63 9.59
N GLN A 156 -27.28 9.40 8.66
CA GLN A 156 -27.04 10.84 8.47
C GLN A 156 -25.54 11.17 8.27
N HIS A 157 -24.80 10.33 7.53
CA HIS A 157 -23.43 10.55 7.14
C HIS A 157 -23.34 11.01 5.69
N THR A 158 -22.35 11.85 5.40
CA THR A 158 -22.03 12.24 4.02
C THR A 158 -21.27 11.11 3.32
N TYR A 159 -21.46 11.00 2.02
CA TYR A 159 -20.72 10.07 1.18
C TYR A 159 -20.39 10.71 -0.17
N PHE A 160 -19.46 10.09 -0.87
CA PHE A 160 -19.09 10.48 -2.23
C PHE A 160 -18.57 9.26 -2.99
N ASP A 161 -18.64 9.33 -4.31
CA ASP A 161 -18.02 8.33 -5.19
C ASP A 161 -16.60 8.80 -5.49
N PRO A 162 -15.56 8.01 -5.18
CA PRO A 162 -14.20 8.39 -5.42
C PRO A 162 -13.86 8.31 -6.91
N ASP A 163 -12.88 9.12 -7.34
CA ASP A 163 -12.20 8.89 -8.60
C ASP A 163 -11.36 7.62 -8.52
N GLU A 164 -11.41 6.82 -9.58
CA GLU A 164 -10.64 5.58 -9.70
C GLU A 164 -9.83 5.54 -10.99
N ALA A 165 -8.66 4.92 -10.92
CA ALA A 165 -7.75 4.74 -12.04
C ALA A 165 -8.08 3.46 -12.81
N ALA A 166 -9.15 3.49 -13.61
CA ALA A 166 -9.55 2.36 -14.44
C ALA A 166 -10.23 2.81 -15.75
N SER A 167 -10.15 1.93 -16.74
CA SER A 167 -10.79 2.09 -18.05
C SER A 167 -12.24 1.59 -17.99
N TRP A 168 -13.22 2.48 -17.91
CA TRP A 168 -14.63 2.10 -17.74
C TRP A 168 -15.31 1.72 -19.06
N LEU A 169 -15.64 2.71 -19.89
CA LEU A 169 -16.40 2.54 -21.14
C LEU A 169 -15.50 2.49 -22.38
N LYS A 170 -14.28 2.96 -22.26
CA LYS A 170 -13.24 2.89 -23.30
C LYS A 170 -11.86 2.73 -22.66
N PRO A 171 -10.89 2.12 -23.35
CA PRO A 171 -9.52 2.06 -22.87
C PRO A 171 -8.93 3.44 -22.60
N SER A 172 -8.30 3.63 -21.46
CA SER A 172 -7.61 4.89 -21.11
C SER A 172 -6.30 5.03 -21.87
N ARG A 173 -5.67 3.91 -22.24
CA ARG A 173 -4.39 3.88 -22.97
C ARG A 173 -4.31 2.71 -23.95
N PRO A 174 -3.44 2.79 -24.98
CA PRO A 174 -3.18 1.66 -25.86
C PRO A 174 -2.76 0.40 -25.08
N GLY A 175 -3.28 -0.74 -25.50
CA GLY A 175 -3.01 -2.04 -24.86
C GLY A 175 -3.85 -2.36 -23.63
N GLN A 176 -4.73 -1.44 -23.22
CA GLN A 176 -5.70 -1.71 -22.16
C GLN A 176 -7.04 -2.21 -22.71
N SER A 177 -7.80 -2.89 -21.86
CA SER A 177 -9.21 -3.22 -22.09
C SER A 177 -10.13 -2.38 -21.18
N ILE A 178 -11.44 -2.56 -21.32
CA ILE A 178 -12.43 -1.97 -20.40
C ILE A 178 -12.66 -2.87 -19.18
N CYS A 179 -13.18 -2.29 -18.11
CA CYS A 179 -13.48 -3.00 -16.86
C CYS A 179 -14.65 -3.99 -17.05
N LEU A 180 -14.41 -5.24 -16.67
CA LEU A 180 -15.40 -6.32 -16.71
C LEU A 180 -16.21 -6.48 -15.42
N ARG A 181 -16.04 -5.60 -14.42
CA ARG A 181 -16.73 -5.64 -13.13
C ARG A 181 -16.49 -6.93 -12.33
N CYS A 182 -15.33 -7.55 -12.49
CA CYS A 182 -15.01 -8.88 -11.95
C CYS A 182 -14.59 -8.89 -10.46
N ALA A 183 -14.51 -7.74 -9.79
CA ALA A 183 -14.13 -7.61 -8.39
C ALA A 183 -12.73 -8.18 -8.05
N GLU A 184 -11.79 -8.12 -9.00
CA GLU A 184 -10.44 -8.68 -8.84
C GLU A 184 -9.34 -7.62 -8.74
N CYS A 185 -9.69 -6.36 -8.46
CA CYS A 185 -8.73 -5.24 -8.50
C CYS A 185 -7.55 -5.45 -7.57
N GLU A 186 -7.77 -5.93 -6.35
CA GLU A 186 -6.72 -6.17 -5.35
C GLU A 186 -5.88 -7.43 -5.61
N PHE A 187 -6.32 -8.28 -6.55
CA PHE A 187 -5.58 -9.49 -6.96
C PHE A 187 -4.74 -9.29 -8.23
N GLY A 188 -4.68 -8.04 -8.71
CA GLY A 188 -4.09 -7.68 -10.01
C GLY A 188 -5.09 -7.88 -11.16
N CYS A 189 -5.11 -6.96 -12.11
CA CYS A 189 -6.11 -6.97 -13.18
C CYS A 189 -5.65 -7.82 -14.37
N ASN A 190 -6.15 -9.06 -14.45
CA ASN A 190 -5.84 -9.95 -15.59
C ASN A 190 -6.50 -9.50 -16.91
N HIS A 191 -7.40 -8.52 -16.85
CA HIS A 191 -8.06 -7.95 -18.03
C HIS A 191 -7.38 -6.69 -18.56
N GLY A 192 -6.42 -6.12 -17.80
CA GLY A 192 -5.70 -4.90 -18.23
C GLY A 192 -6.55 -3.63 -18.20
N ALA A 193 -7.69 -3.62 -17.49
CA ALA A 193 -8.54 -2.43 -17.39
C ALA A 193 -8.07 -1.41 -16.35
N LYS A 194 -7.23 -1.84 -15.42
CA LYS A 194 -6.70 -1.04 -14.33
C LYS A 194 -5.55 -0.16 -14.81
N ASN A 195 -5.56 1.14 -14.51
CA ASN A 195 -4.51 2.09 -14.88
C ASN A 195 -3.32 1.98 -13.91
N THR A 196 -2.61 0.84 -13.97
CA THR A 196 -1.40 0.61 -13.19
C THR A 196 -0.21 1.39 -13.76
N LEU A 197 0.85 1.55 -12.99
CA LEU A 197 2.00 2.39 -13.35
C LEU A 197 2.72 1.93 -14.62
N ASP A 198 2.66 0.66 -14.97
CA ASP A 198 3.23 0.11 -16.20
C ASP A 198 2.54 0.62 -17.46
N PHE A 199 1.24 0.95 -17.41
CA PHE A 199 0.52 1.57 -18.51
C PHE A 199 0.76 3.09 -18.65
N ASN A 200 1.26 3.75 -17.60
CA ASN A 200 1.40 5.21 -17.59
C ASN A 200 2.83 5.67 -17.28
N TYR A 201 3.19 5.97 -16.03
CA TYR A 201 4.49 6.54 -15.67
C TYR A 201 5.67 5.70 -16.13
N ILE A 202 5.63 4.37 -15.97
CA ILE A 202 6.72 3.48 -16.39
C ILE A 202 6.86 3.45 -17.91
N SER A 203 5.73 3.25 -18.62
CA SER A 203 5.72 3.23 -20.08
C SER A 203 6.31 4.52 -20.66
N ASP A 204 5.90 5.67 -20.12
CA ASP A 204 6.37 6.96 -20.64
C ASP A 204 7.83 7.24 -20.22
N ALA A 205 8.27 6.83 -19.02
CA ALA A 205 9.68 6.90 -18.64
C ALA A 205 10.59 6.05 -19.55
N GLN A 206 10.13 4.85 -19.94
CA GLN A 206 10.85 3.98 -20.86
C GLN A 206 10.96 4.59 -22.26
N LYS A 207 9.91 5.25 -22.76
CA LYS A 207 9.96 6.01 -24.03
C LYS A 207 11.00 7.14 -23.98
N ASN A 208 11.23 7.73 -22.80
CA ASN A 208 12.27 8.74 -22.57
C ASN A 208 13.64 8.13 -22.20
N GLY A 209 13.85 6.83 -22.40
CA GLY A 209 15.13 6.15 -22.22
C GLY A 209 15.45 5.67 -20.80
N ALA A 210 14.54 5.76 -19.84
CA ALA A 210 14.74 5.17 -18.52
C ALA A 210 14.75 3.62 -18.59
N VAL A 211 15.71 3.01 -17.90
CA VAL A 211 15.87 1.56 -17.84
C VAL A 211 15.25 1.01 -16.55
N PHE A 212 14.35 0.04 -16.66
CA PHE A 212 13.77 -0.67 -15.52
C PHE A 212 14.35 -2.07 -15.43
N GLN A 213 15.13 -2.33 -14.39
CA GLN A 213 15.75 -3.64 -14.12
C GLN A 213 14.97 -4.34 -12.99
N ILE A 214 14.23 -5.38 -13.36
CA ILE A 214 13.47 -6.23 -12.43
C ILE A 214 14.39 -7.23 -11.71
N ASN A 215 13.85 -7.95 -10.73
CA ASN A 215 14.55 -8.97 -9.93
C ASN A 215 15.82 -8.42 -9.25
N SER A 216 15.82 -7.15 -8.85
CA SER A 216 16.97 -6.41 -8.34
C SER A 216 16.69 -5.88 -6.93
N LEU A 217 17.00 -6.68 -5.91
CA LEU A 217 16.78 -6.34 -4.50
C LEU A 217 17.96 -5.53 -3.95
N VAL A 218 17.75 -4.24 -3.74
CA VAL A 218 18.75 -3.37 -3.12
C VAL A 218 18.92 -3.70 -1.64
N SER A 219 20.17 -3.83 -1.21
CA SER A 219 20.55 -4.14 0.16
C SER A 219 20.95 -2.91 0.98
N HIS A 220 21.78 -2.03 0.42
CA HIS A 220 22.29 -0.82 1.05
C HIS A 220 22.87 0.14 0.01
N ILE A 221 23.21 1.35 0.46
CA ILE A 221 23.80 2.43 -0.32
C ILE A 221 25.08 2.88 0.39
N ALA A 222 26.10 3.26 -0.37
CA ALA A 222 27.32 3.89 0.16
C ALA A 222 27.65 5.16 -0.64
N PRO A 223 28.27 6.18 -0.03
CA PRO A 223 28.87 7.28 -0.78
C PRO A 223 29.93 6.74 -1.75
N ASP A 224 29.99 7.31 -2.95
CA ASP A 224 31.03 7.01 -3.93
C ASP A 224 32.21 7.99 -3.71
N PRO A 225 33.45 7.51 -3.54
CA PRO A 225 34.62 8.38 -3.43
C PRO A 225 34.82 9.32 -4.64
N LYS A 226 34.30 8.95 -5.82
CA LYS A 226 34.39 9.75 -7.05
C LYS A 226 33.32 10.82 -7.19
N ASN A 227 32.27 10.77 -6.42
CA ASN A 227 31.08 11.63 -6.38
C ASN A 227 29.79 10.82 -6.51
N GLY A 228 28.79 11.13 -5.68
CA GLY A 228 27.49 10.45 -5.66
C GLY A 228 27.48 9.20 -4.81
N TYR A 229 26.94 8.11 -5.33
CA TYR A 229 26.63 6.91 -4.55
C TYR A 229 26.91 5.62 -5.33
N VAL A 230 27.21 4.57 -4.57
CA VAL A 230 27.19 3.17 -5.02
C VAL A 230 25.97 2.49 -4.42
N VAL A 231 25.14 1.89 -5.26
CA VAL A 231 23.94 1.13 -4.86
C VAL A 231 24.26 -0.37 -5.00
N TYR A 232 24.17 -1.10 -3.90
CA TYR A 232 24.43 -2.54 -3.83
C TYR A 232 23.12 -3.32 -3.87
N TYR A 233 23.02 -4.26 -4.79
CA TYR A 233 21.82 -5.07 -4.99
C TYR A 233 22.15 -6.53 -5.31
N GLU A 234 21.14 -7.38 -5.22
CA GLU A 234 21.23 -8.80 -5.53
C GLU A 234 20.15 -9.17 -6.55
N ASN A 235 20.52 -9.92 -7.58
CA ASN A 235 19.53 -10.52 -8.47
C ASN A 235 18.78 -11.63 -7.70
N THR A 236 17.46 -11.49 -7.59
CA THR A 236 16.65 -12.38 -6.74
C THR A 236 16.46 -13.79 -7.32
N GLU A 237 16.65 -13.98 -8.63
CA GLU A 237 16.58 -15.27 -9.28
C GLU A 237 17.89 -16.05 -9.15
N THR A 238 19.01 -15.38 -9.42
CA THR A 238 20.33 -16.03 -9.44
C THR A 238 21.08 -15.96 -8.12
N GLY A 239 20.76 -14.94 -7.26
CA GLY A 239 21.50 -14.64 -6.04
C GLY A 239 22.79 -13.88 -6.29
N GLU A 240 23.07 -13.46 -7.53
CA GLU A 240 24.26 -12.69 -7.90
C GLU A 240 24.24 -11.31 -7.28
N LYS A 241 25.32 -10.93 -6.60
CA LYS A 241 25.52 -9.61 -6.02
C LYS A 241 26.14 -8.67 -7.04
N ARG A 242 25.59 -7.48 -7.14
CA ARG A 242 25.97 -6.44 -8.09
C ARG A 242 26.01 -5.07 -7.42
N SER A 243 26.63 -4.12 -8.09
CA SER A 243 26.60 -2.71 -7.72
C SER A 243 26.49 -1.82 -8.94
N VAL A 244 26.02 -0.59 -8.73
CA VAL A 244 25.92 0.43 -9.76
C VAL A 244 26.25 1.79 -9.17
N HIS A 245 26.93 2.62 -9.95
CA HIS A 245 27.35 3.98 -9.58
C HIS A 245 26.34 5.00 -10.11
N SER A 246 26.09 6.05 -9.32
CA SER A 246 25.12 7.10 -9.67
C SER A 246 25.46 8.44 -9.04
N LYS A 247 25.20 9.54 -9.76
CA LYS A 247 25.30 10.90 -9.18
C LYS A 247 24.27 11.11 -8.09
N ARG A 248 23.04 10.59 -8.31
CA ARG A 248 21.88 10.74 -7.41
C ARG A 248 21.23 9.41 -7.14
N VAL A 249 20.64 9.29 -5.97
CA VAL A 249 19.80 8.14 -5.62
C VAL A 249 18.46 8.63 -5.14
N VAL A 250 17.37 8.03 -5.66
CA VAL A 250 16.01 8.23 -5.17
C VAL A 250 15.50 6.93 -4.57
N LEU A 251 15.33 6.91 -3.25
CA LEU A 251 14.73 5.78 -2.53
C LEU A 251 13.21 5.83 -2.67
N SER A 252 12.63 4.77 -3.24
CA SER A 252 11.18 4.62 -3.47
C SER A 252 10.74 3.17 -3.28
N ALA A 253 11.40 2.46 -2.35
CA ALA A 253 11.16 1.04 -2.09
C ALA A 253 9.91 0.77 -1.21
N GLY A 254 9.08 1.78 -1.01
CA GLY A 254 7.94 1.80 -0.10
C GLY A 254 8.39 1.92 1.36
N THR A 255 7.46 2.28 2.25
CA THR A 255 7.76 2.59 3.65
C THR A 255 8.69 1.58 4.32
N LEU A 256 8.37 0.30 4.21
CA LEU A 256 9.16 -0.76 4.86
C LEU A 256 10.49 -1.01 4.15
N GLY A 257 10.50 -1.00 2.82
CA GLY A 257 11.70 -1.24 2.01
C GLY A 257 12.73 -0.13 2.18
N THR A 258 12.32 1.12 2.09
CA THR A 258 13.18 2.31 2.26
C THR A 258 13.80 2.35 3.66
N ASN A 259 12.99 2.17 4.70
CA ASN A 259 13.51 2.07 6.08
C ASN A 259 14.53 0.93 6.24
N ARG A 260 14.26 -0.26 5.65
CA ARG A 260 15.17 -1.42 5.68
C ARG A 260 16.52 -1.09 5.05
N ILE A 261 16.54 -0.46 3.88
CA ILE A 261 17.76 -0.07 3.17
C ILE A 261 18.56 0.93 4.00
N LEU A 262 17.92 1.97 4.56
CA LEU A 262 18.58 2.97 5.38
C LEU A 262 19.12 2.39 6.69
N PHE A 263 18.36 1.53 7.38
CA PHE A 263 18.88 0.82 8.55
C PHE A 263 20.05 -0.09 8.21
N ASN A 264 20.03 -0.76 7.07
CA ASN A 264 21.16 -1.56 6.62
C ASN A 264 22.39 -0.67 6.36
N SER A 265 22.23 0.44 5.65
CA SER A 265 23.31 1.38 5.35
C SER A 265 23.90 1.98 6.63
N ARG A 266 23.05 2.40 7.59
CA ARG A 266 23.49 2.99 8.85
C ARG A 266 24.09 1.96 9.81
N ASP A 267 23.34 0.89 10.10
CA ASP A 267 23.61 0.03 11.27
C ASP A 267 24.39 -1.23 10.93
N LYS A 268 24.24 -1.78 9.72
CA LYS A 268 24.92 -3.02 9.31
C LYS A 268 26.19 -2.76 8.55
N TYR A 269 26.12 -1.93 7.50
CA TYR A 269 27.25 -1.67 6.61
C TYR A 269 28.03 -0.43 7.00
N LYS A 270 27.48 0.42 7.89
CA LYS A 270 28.11 1.65 8.38
C LYS A 270 28.48 2.64 7.28
N THR A 271 27.79 2.58 6.14
CA THR A 271 28.06 3.42 4.96
C THR A 271 27.38 4.78 5.05
N LEU A 272 26.28 4.90 5.80
CA LEU A 272 25.54 6.15 6.05
C LEU A 272 25.38 6.38 7.57
N PRO A 273 26.48 6.58 8.33
CA PRO A 273 26.43 6.63 9.80
C PRO A 273 25.67 7.85 10.37
N ASN A 274 25.61 8.96 9.62
CA ASN A 274 25.06 10.24 10.07
C ASN A 274 23.56 10.42 9.73
N LEU A 275 22.84 9.35 9.39
CA LEU A 275 21.39 9.43 9.20
C LEU A 275 20.70 9.92 10.48
N SER A 276 19.67 10.76 10.31
CA SER A 276 18.92 11.33 11.42
C SER A 276 18.47 10.28 12.45
N LYS A 277 18.49 10.67 13.72
CA LYS A 277 17.96 9.87 14.85
C LYS A 277 16.43 9.67 14.79
N GLN A 278 15.75 10.35 13.85
CA GLN A 278 14.32 10.17 13.59
C GLN A 278 14.03 8.99 12.65
N LEU A 279 15.07 8.39 12.02
CA LEU A 279 14.87 7.21 11.16
C LEU A 279 14.09 6.11 11.88
N GLY A 280 13.00 5.68 11.27
CA GLY A 280 12.07 4.66 11.77
C GLY A 280 10.95 5.19 12.67
N LYS A 281 10.98 6.48 13.08
CA LYS A 281 9.91 7.08 13.90
C LYS A 281 8.78 7.63 13.02
N GLY A 282 7.61 7.85 13.64
CA GLY A 282 6.44 8.39 12.92
C GLY A 282 5.77 7.38 12.00
N TYR A 283 5.94 6.08 12.23
CA TYR A 283 5.25 5.06 11.45
C TYR A 283 3.74 5.10 11.73
N SER A 284 2.97 5.04 10.65
CA SER A 284 1.51 4.95 10.63
C SER A 284 1.05 3.78 9.78
N GLY A 285 -0.02 3.12 10.19
CA GLY A 285 -0.78 2.16 9.39
C GLY A 285 -1.97 2.82 8.68
N ASN A 286 -2.00 4.15 8.66
CA ASN A 286 -3.09 4.98 8.13
C ASN A 286 -4.46 4.63 8.72
N GLY A 287 -4.47 4.13 9.97
CA GLY A 287 -5.69 3.77 10.69
C GLY A 287 -6.49 2.64 10.07
N ASP A 288 -5.88 1.79 9.27
CA ASP A 288 -6.55 0.68 8.60
C ASP A 288 -7.27 -0.22 9.60
N PHE A 289 -8.58 -0.40 9.43
CA PHE A 289 -9.40 -1.29 10.23
C PHE A 289 -10.40 -2.03 9.35
N LEU A 290 -10.30 -3.35 9.32
CA LEU A 290 -11.10 -4.22 8.47
C LEU A 290 -12.06 -5.06 9.28
N GLY A 291 -13.21 -5.33 8.68
CA GLY A 291 -14.21 -6.26 9.18
C GLY A 291 -15.21 -6.61 8.09
N GLY A 292 -16.27 -7.28 8.47
CA GLY A 292 -17.33 -7.66 7.55
C GLY A 292 -18.70 -7.63 8.22
N ILE A 293 -19.72 -7.64 7.40
CA ILE A 293 -21.11 -7.83 7.82
C ILE A 293 -21.55 -9.19 7.32
N GLU A 294 -22.16 -9.97 8.19
CA GLU A 294 -22.73 -11.28 7.93
C GLU A 294 -24.24 -11.25 8.13
N SER A 295 -24.92 -12.23 7.53
CA SER A 295 -26.35 -12.46 7.72
C SER A 295 -27.22 -11.22 7.47
N SER A 296 -26.88 -10.42 6.46
CA SER A 296 -27.69 -9.30 6.00
C SER A 296 -29.07 -9.81 5.60
N LYS A 297 -30.13 -9.06 5.94
CA LYS A 297 -31.49 -9.31 5.40
C LYS A 297 -31.64 -8.83 3.96
N THR A 298 -30.62 -8.19 3.41
CA THR A 298 -30.60 -7.59 2.09
C THR A 298 -29.54 -8.24 1.25
N GLU A 299 -29.86 -8.60 0.01
CA GLU A 299 -28.91 -9.11 -0.96
C GLU A 299 -27.88 -8.02 -1.32
N LEU A 300 -26.59 -8.27 -1.12
CA LEU A 300 -25.52 -7.30 -1.28
C LEU A 300 -24.68 -7.53 -2.54
N LYS A 301 -24.56 -8.78 -3.00
CA LYS A 301 -23.75 -9.17 -4.17
C LYS A 301 -22.38 -8.49 -4.19
N PRO A 302 -21.51 -8.72 -3.19
CA PRO A 302 -20.28 -7.95 -3.00
C PRO A 302 -19.22 -8.18 -4.09
N TRP A 303 -19.45 -9.08 -5.01
CA TRP A 303 -18.57 -9.37 -6.16
C TRP A 303 -18.99 -8.70 -7.46
N ASP A 304 -20.05 -7.88 -7.48
CA ASP A 304 -20.48 -7.15 -8.67
C ASP A 304 -19.96 -5.72 -8.64
N GLY A 305 -19.10 -5.39 -9.58
CA GLY A 305 -18.56 -4.07 -9.78
C GLY A 305 -17.07 -3.95 -9.49
N PRO A 306 -16.52 -2.75 -9.65
CA PRO A 306 -15.18 -2.42 -9.21
C PRO A 306 -15.09 -2.40 -7.68
N ASP A 307 -13.88 -2.28 -7.17
CA ASP A 307 -13.57 -2.49 -5.76
C ASP A 307 -14.30 -1.51 -4.82
N VAL A 308 -13.98 -0.23 -4.88
CA VAL A 308 -14.55 0.81 -4.02
C VAL A 308 -15.39 1.77 -4.85
N THR A 309 -16.70 1.69 -4.74
CA THR A 309 -17.64 2.49 -5.56
C THR A 309 -18.21 3.70 -4.82
N THR A 310 -18.13 3.72 -3.50
CA THR A 310 -18.61 4.81 -2.63
C THR A 310 -17.80 4.80 -1.34
N VAL A 311 -17.56 5.98 -0.81
CA VAL A 311 -16.87 6.22 0.47
C VAL A 311 -17.77 7.04 1.37
N ILE A 312 -18.04 6.54 2.58
CA ILE A 312 -18.70 7.31 3.64
C ILE A 312 -17.64 8.16 4.33
N ASN A 313 -17.93 9.45 4.47
CA ASN A 313 -17.03 10.43 5.09
C ASN A 313 -17.51 10.82 6.49
N TYR A 314 -16.74 10.47 7.50
CA TYR A 314 -17.05 10.74 8.90
C TYR A 314 -16.39 12.04 9.43
N PHE A 315 -15.51 12.68 8.66
CA PHE A 315 -14.83 13.93 9.06
C PHE A 315 -15.78 15.08 9.38
N PRO A 316 -16.89 15.31 8.66
CA PRO A 316 -17.81 16.39 8.98
C PRO A 316 -18.46 16.29 10.36
N LYS A 317 -18.59 15.06 10.92
CA LYS A 317 -19.11 14.82 12.27
C LYS A 317 -18.01 14.76 13.34
N GLY A 318 -16.78 15.16 13.03
CA GLY A 318 -15.65 15.19 13.96
C GLY A 318 -14.91 13.86 14.13
N PHE A 319 -15.39 12.78 13.50
CA PHE A 319 -14.63 11.53 13.44
C PHE A 319 -13.56 11.63 12.37
N GLN A 320 -12.39 11.07 12.62
CA GLN A 320 -11.24 11.26 11.74
C GLN A 320 -10.97 10.01 10.89
N PHE A 321 -11.98 9.55 10.15
CA PHE A 321 -11.86 8.40 9.26
C PHE A 321 -12.87 8.44 8.11
N THR A 322 -12.60 7.64 7.10
CA THR A 322 -13.51 7.30 6.01
C THR A 322 -13.77 5.79 6.02
N MET A 323 -14.87 5.36 5.41
CA MET A 323 -15.23 3.95 5.30
C MET A 323 -15.63 3.62 3.86
N ALA A 324 -15.13 2.49 3.37
CA ALA A 324 -15.50 1.89 2.09
C ALA A 324 -16.01 0.46 2.28
N ALA A 325 -16.73 -0.05 1.29
CA ALA A 325 -17.10 -1.45 1.20
C ALA A 325 -16.35 -2.09 0.01
N PRO A 326 -15.12 -2.60 0.22
CA PRO A 326 -14.34 -3.20 -0.85
C PRO A 326 -15.01 -4.44 -1.40
N THR A 327 -14.81 -4.70 -2.69
CA THR A 327 -15.39 -5.82 -3.43
C THR A 327 -14.34 -6.89 -3.65
N PHE A 328 -14.67 -8.14 -3.32
CA PHE A 328 -13.85 -9.28 -3.68
C PHE A 328 -14.65 -10.24 -4.56
N ASN A 329 -13.97 -10.98 -5.42
CA ASN A 329 -14.62 -11.96 -6.27
C ASN A 329 -15.33 -13.06 -5.46
N GLN A 330 -16.31 -13.71 -6.08
CA GLN A 330 -17.17 -14.68 -5.39
C GLN A 330 -16.37 -15.81 -4.68
N PRO A 331 -15.31 -16.41 -5.26
CA PRO A 331 -14.51 -17.41 -4.55
C PRO A 331 -13.91 -16.91 -3.24
N VAL A 332 -13.38 -15.68 -3.21
CA VAL A 332 -12.81 -15.09 -1.99
C VAL A 332 -13.91 -14.81 -0.97
N MET A 333 -15.05 -14.27 -1.39
CA MET A 333 -16.20 -14.05 -0.52
C MET A 333 -16.72 -15.35 0.08
N THR A 334 -16.75 -16.44 -0.70
CA THR A 334 -17.14 -17.76 -0.20
C THR A 334 -16.18 -18.28 0.87
N VAL A 335 -14.85 -18.04 0.71
CA VAL A 335 -13.86 -18.40 1.73
C VAL A 335 -14.08 -17.57 3.00
N LEU A 336 -14.28 -16.27 2.86
CA LEU A 336 -14.54 -15.38 4.00
C LEU A 336 -15.83 -15.78 4.73
N ALA A 337 -16.90 -16.09 4.00
CA ALA A 337 -18.14 -16.62 4.54
C ALA A 337 -17.94 -17.93 5.32
N SER A 338 -17.08 -18.80 4.80
CA SER A 338 -16.79 -20.09 5.44
C SER A 338 -15.97 -19.97 6.73
N LEU A 339 -15.18 -18.89 6.86
CA LEU A 339 -14.40 -18.62 8.08
C LEU A 339 -15.26 -18.08 9.22
N GLY A 340 -16.40 -17.47 8.89
CA GLY A 340 -17.35 -16.86 9.84
C GLY A 340 -16.71 -15.75 10.70
N ILE A 341 -17.53 -14.79 11.14
CA ILE A 341 -17.10 -13.77 12.11
C ILE A 341 -17.47 -14.21 13.54
N SER A 342 -17.63 -15.52 13.78
CA SER A 342 -18.03 -16.03 15.09
C SER A 342 -17.08 -15.55 16.18
N LYS A 343 -17.63 -15.06 17.27
CA LYS A 343 -16.84 -14.60 18.43
C LYS A 343 -15.96 -15.75 18.92
N PRO A 344 -14.63 -15.64 18.82
CA PRO A 344 -13.75 -16.72 19.25
C PRO A 344 -13.88 -16.95 20.75
N ASN A 345 -13.69 -18.21 21.17
CA ASN A 345 -13.64 -18.59 22.59
C ASN A 345 -12.66 -17.66 23.34
N TRP A 346 -13.01 -17.26 24.55
CA TRP A 346 -12.19 -16.40 25.40
C TRP A 346 -10.75 -16.91 25.58
N LEU A 347 -10.56 -18.24 25.64
CA LEU A 347 -9.25 -18.88 25.73
C LEU A 347 -8.39 -18.62 24.48
N LEU A 348 -8.97 -18.73 23.28
CA LEU A 348 -8.28 -18.43 22.01
C LEU A 348 -7.87 -16.95 21.93
N ARG A 349 -8.68 -16.05 22.47
CA ARG A 349 -8.32 -14.62 22.57
C ARG A 349 -7.15 -14.37 23.52
N MET A 350 -7.06 -15.15 24.59
CA MET A 350 -5.99 -15.00 25.59
C MET A 350 -4.65 -15.53 25.08
N ILE A 351 -4.63 -16.69 24.42
CA ILE A 351 -3.39 -17.32 23.92
C ILE A 351 -3.01 -16.88 22.50
N GLY A 352 -3.97 -16.40 21.71
CA GLY A 352 -3.76 -16.00 20.31
C GLY A 352 -2.55 -15.08 20.09
N PRO A 353 -2.37 -14.00 20.86
CA PRO A 353 -1.23 -13.10 20.68
C PRO A 353 0.15 -13.77 20.72
N LEU A 354 0.26 -14.92 21.39
CA LEU A 354 1.51 -15.69 21.44
C LEU A 354 1.84 -16.34 20.08
N PHE A 355 0.82 -16.65 19.28
CA PHE A 355 0.94 -17.31 17.99
C PHE A 355 0.95 -16.33 16.80
N TRP A 356 0.86 -15.03 17.02
CA TRP A 356 0.81 -14.02 15.96
C TRP A 356 1.93 -14.17 14.92
N LYS A 357 3.18 -14.31 15.41
CA LYS A 357 4.33 -14.43 14.51
C LYS A 357 4.42 -15.79 13.80
N SER A 358 3.76 -16.81 14.35
CA SER A 358 3.71 -18.13 13.73
C SER A 358 2.89 -18.14 12.44
N LEU A 359 1.97 -17.17 12.26
CA LEU A 359 1.19 -17.03 11.03
C LEU A 359 2.10 -16.90 9.79
N GLU A 360 3.27 -16.32 9.91
CA GLU A 360 4.26 -16.25 8.84
C GLU A 360 4.63 -17.63 8.26
N TRP A 361 4.61 -18.66 9.11
CA TRP A 361 4.94 -20.04 8.74
C TRP A 361 3.70 -20.88 8.43
N ILE A 362 2.61 -20.62 9.15
CA ILE A 362 1.37 -21.40 9.07
C ILE A 362 0.59 -21.08 7.79
N LEU A 363 0.37 -19.80 7.48
CA LEU A 363 -0.45 -19.39 6.34
C LEU A 363 -0.02 -19.99 5.01
N PRO A 364 1.28 -20.06 4.65
CA PRO A 364 1.67 -20.68 3.41
C PRO A 364 1.47 -22.20 3.33
N LEU A 365 1.47 -22.86 4.50
CA LEU A 365 1.15 -24.29 4.56
C LEU A 365 -0.35 -24.50 4.38
N VAL A 366 -1.15 -23.64 4.98
CA VAL A 366 -2.62 -23.62 4.83
C VAL A 366 -3.00 -23.38 3.37
N PHE A 367 -2.40 -22.39 2.72
CA PHE A 367 -2.62 -22.10 1.30
C PHE A 367 -2.19 -23.28 0.41
N LYS A 368 -0.99 -23.80 0.61
CA LYS A 368 -0.45 -24.89 -0.21
C LYS A 368 -1.28 -26.17 -0.12
N LYS A 369 -1.85 -26.48 1.05
CA LYS A 369 -2.72 -27.65 1.25
C LYS A 369 -4.14 -27.42 0.73
N GLY A 370 -4.45 -26.23 0.22
CA GLY A 370 -5.79 -25.91 -0.27
C GLY A 370 -6.86 -25.91 0.82
N LEU A 371 -6.47 -25.80 2.10
CA LEU A 371 -7.41 -25.81 3.22
C LEU A 371 -8.41 -24.62 3.15
N LEU A 372 -8.03 -23.54 2.45
CA LEU A 372 -8.93 -22.40 2.19
C LEU A 372 -9.62 -22.47 0.82
N SER A 373 -9.26 -23.43 -0.04
CA SER A 373 -9.88 -23.60 -1.36
C SER A 373 -11.04 -24.60 -1.36
N LYS A 374 -11.23 -25.33 -0.27
CA LYS A 374 -12.44 -26.10 -0.01
C LYS A 374 -13.28 -25.27 0.96
N PRO A 375 -14.58 -25.07 0.72
CA PRO A 375 -15.45 -24.57 1.77
C PRO A 375 -15.19 -25.46 3.00
N LEU A 376 -14.81 -24.84 4.11
CA LEU A 376 -14.74 -25.52 5.40
C LEU A 376 -16.17 -25.94 5.70
N SER A 377 -16.52 -27.13 5.27
CA SER A 377 -17.80 -27.84 5.41
C SER A 377 -19.06 -27.01 5.20
N PRO A 378 -19.91 -27.28 4.22
CA PRO A 378 -21.28 -26.83 4.26
C PRO A 378 -21.91 -27.52 5.50
N GLY A 379 -21.99 -26.80 6.61
CA GLY A 379 -22.52 -27.34 7.86
C GLY A 379 -21.87 -26.86 9.15
N LEU A 380 -20.83 -26.00 9.10
CA LEU A 380 -20.43 -25.28 10.28
C LEU A 380 -21.53 -24.24 10.62
N PRO A 381 -22.06 -24.24 11.86
CA PRO A 381 -23.00 -23.21 12.29
C PRO A 381 -22.34 -21.83 12.11
N GLY A 382 -22.92 -20.97 11.27
CA GLY A 382 -22.40 -19.63 10.98
C GLY A 382 -21.69 -19.46 9.61
N ALA A 383 -21.64 -20.48 8.76
CA ALA A 383 -21.26 -20.31 7.34
C ALA A 383 -22.36 -19.48 6.64
N GLY A 384 -22.12 -18.18 6.49
CA GLY A 384 -23.07 -17.28 5.83
C GLY A 384 -23.10 -17.53 4.31
N ASP A 385 -24.23 -17.21 3.70
CA ASP A 385 -24.31 -17.08 2.24
C ASP A 385 -23.54 -15.82 1.82
N PRO A 386 -22.49 -15.92 0.99
CA PRO A 386 -21.70 -14.77 0.56
C PRO A 386 -22.52 -13.68 -0.14
N THR A 387 -23.71 -14.01 -0.67
CA THR A 387 -24.68 -13.05 -1.25
C THR A 387 -25.15 -12.01 -0.23
N TYR A 388 -25.24 -12.41 1.04
CA TYR A 388 -25.72 -11.60 2.16
C TYR A 388 -24.58 -11.10 3.07
N MET A 389 -23.38 -11.00 2.53
CA MET A 389 -22.20 -10.52 3.23
C MET A 389 -21.56 -9.34 2.50
N THR A 390 -20.81 -8.53 3.21
CA THR A 390 -19.92 -7.53 2.62
C THR A 390 -18.73 -7.27 3.53
N ASN A 391 -17.62 -6.85 2.94
CA ASN A 391 -16.48 -6.34 3.70
C ASN A 391 -16.68 -4.86 3.99
N LEU A 392 -16.13 -4.41 5.10
CA LEU A 392 -15.99 -3.01 5.45
C LEU A 392 -14.53 -2.70 5.74
N PHE A 393 -14.07 -1.58 5.22
CA PHE A 393 -12.72 -1.08 5.39
C PHE A 393 -12.76 0.38 5.80
N ALA A 394 -12.39 0.67 7.04
CA ALA A 394 -12.20 2.03 7.52
C ALA A 394 -10.73 2.42 7.46
N ILE A 395 -10.49 3.65 7.06
CA ILE A 395 -9.17 4.28 6.97
C ILE A 395 -9.21 5.55 7.79
N GLY A 396 -8.34 5.67 8.82
CA GLY A 396 -8.46 6.74 9.78
C GLY A 396 -7.14 7.39 10.18
N ARG A 397 -7.23 8.49 10.88
CA ARG A 397 -6.06 9.19 11.40
C ARG A 397 -5.62 8.55 12.71
N ASP A 398 -4.75 7.55 12.62
CA ASP A 398 -4.06 7.00 13.78
C ASP A 398 -3.00 8.00 14.31
N ASN A 399 -2.47 7.72 15.49
CA ASN A 399 -1.50 8.63 16.14
C ASN A 399 -0.16 8.75 15.42
N ALA A 400 0.11 7.94 14.40
CA ALA A 400 1.38 7.88 13.64
C ALA A 400 2.61 7.93 14.57
N ASN A 401 2.60 7.16 15.67
CA ASN A 401 3.67 7.12 16.66
C ASN A 401 4.34 5.74 16.75
N GLY A 402 4.04 4.86 15.79
CA GLY A 402 4.73 3.60 15.62
C GLY A 402 6.22 3.78 15.32
N LYS A 403 7.02 2.75 15.60
CA LYS A 403 8.47 2.78 15.39
C LYS A 403 8.92 1.55 14.59
N ILE A 404 9.49 1.80 13.41
CA ILE A 404 10.25 0.80 12.69
C ILE A 404 11.62 0.70 13.36
N VAL A 405 12.04 -0.50 13.69
CA VAL A 405 13.34 -0.76 14.32
C VAL A 405 14.04 -1.90 13.59
N ARG A 406 15.37 -1.87 13.60
CA ARG A 406 16.16 -3.00 13.11
C ARG A 406 16.08 -4.17 14.11
N ARG A 407 15.84 -5.38 13.58
CA ARG A 407 15.84 -6.63 14.34
C ARG A 407 16.69 -7.68 13.64
N GLY A 408 17.94 -7.84 14.04
CA GLY A 408 18.90 -8.72 13.37
C GLY A 408 19.11 -8.33 11.89
N LYS A 409 18.75 -9.21 10.97
CA LYS A 409 18.85 -8.97 9.51
C LYS A 409 17.59 -8.28 8.92
N ASN A 410 16.54 -8.13 9.71
CA ASN A 410 15.23 -7.60 9.29
C ASN A 410 14.87 -6.34 10.07
N ILE A 411 13.69 -5.81 9.78
CA ILE A 411 13.01 -4.76 10.55
C ILE A 411 11.85 -5.35 11.34
N ASP A 412 11.42 -4.64 12.37
CA ASP A 412 10.19 -4.91 13.13
C ASP A 412 9.46 -3.58 13.35
N VAL A 413 8.14 -3.60 13.44
CA VAL A 413 7.33 -2.44 13.83
C VAL A 413 6.92 -2.63 15.28
N LYS A 414 7.43 -1.78 16.16
CA LYS A 414 7.06 -1.74 17.57
C LYS A 414 5.96 -0.72 17.78
N TRP A 415 4.78 -1.19 18.15
CA TRP A 415 3.62 -0.33 18.39
C TRP A 415 2.59 -1.02 19.26
N LYS A 416 2.04 -0.31 20.25
CA LYS A 416 0.89 -0.76 21.03
C LYS A 416 -0.40 -0.23 20.39
N TYR A 417 -0.58 -0.53 19.09
CA TYR A 417 -1.58 0.08 18.22
C TYR A 417 -2.97 0.14 18.85
N SER A 418 -3.55 -0.99 19.24
CA SER A 418 -4.92 -1.07 19.77
C SER A 418 -5.14 -0.29 21.07
N LYS A 419 -4.07 -0.15 21.90
CA LYS A 419 -4.13 0.66 23.13
C LYS A 419 -4.08 2.15 22.81
N GLU A 420 -3.15 2.55 21.94
CA GLU A 420 -2.86 3.94 21.65
C GLU A 420 -3.90 4.58 20.72
N ASN A 421 -4.61 3.78 19.91
CA ASN A 421 -5.66 4.22 19.00
C ASN A 421 -7.06 3.69 19.41
N LYS A 422 -7.28 3.47 20.71
CA LYS A 422 -8.52 2.85 21.24
C LYS A 422 -9.78 3.58 20.79
N THR A 423 -9.80 4.90 20.92
CA THR A 423 -10.96 5.73 20.55
C THR A 423 -11.27 5.65 19.06
N LEU A 424 -10.24 5.70 18.20
CA LEU A 424 -10.41 5.56 16.76
C LEU A 424 -11.05 4.20 16.42
N ILE A 425 -10.51 3.11 16.98
CA ILE A 425 -11.03 1.75 16.75
C ILE A 425 -12.47 1.62 17.25
N GLN A 426 -12.79 2.19 18.40
CA GLN A 426 -14.16 2.18 18.94
C GLN A 426 -15.13 2.91 18.03
N ASN A 427 -14.79 4.12 17.58
CA ASN A 427 -15.60 4.89 16.64
C ASN A 427 -15.83 4.14 15.33
N MET A 428 -14.77 3.57 14.75
CA MET A 428 -14.87 2.75 13.53
C MET A 428 -15.77 1.53 13.76
N THR A 429 -15.58 0.80 14.86
CA THR A 429 -16.38 -0.37 15.19
C THR A 429 -17.87 -0.03 15.34
N THR A 430 -18.18 1.06 16.05
CA THR A 430 -19.56 1.53 16.22
C THR A 430 -20.18 1.92 14.87
N SER A 431 -19.46 2.65 14.04
CA SER A 431 -19.96 3.07 12.72
C SER A 431 -20.13 1.88 11.76
N MET A 432 -19.25 0.89 11.82
CA MET A 432 -19.40 -0.34 11.04
C MET A 432 -20.60 -1.16 11.50
N GLN A 433 -20.88 -1.21 12.82
CA GLN A 433 -22.08 -1.85 13.36
C GLN A 433 -23.35 -1.13 12.88
N GLN A 434 -23.36 0.21 12.84
CA GLN A 434 -24.50 0.98 12.31
C GLN A 434 -24.80 0.65 10.84
N VAL A 435 -23.76 0.44 10.02
CA VAL A 435 -23.94 -0.06 8.63
C VAL A 435 -24.52 -1.49 8.65
N GLY A 436 -24.03 -2.35 9.58
CA GLY A 436 -24.57 -3.70 9.77
C GLY A 436 -26.05 -3.68 10.13
N ASP A 437 -26.44 -2.83 11.07
CA ASP A 437 -27.83 -2.66 11.53
C ASP A 437 -28.72 -2.19 10.36
N ALA A 438 -28.25 -1.25 9.53
CA ALA A 438 -28.95 -0.78 8.34
C ALA A 438 -29.20 -1.91 7.31
N TYR A 439 -28.35 -2.92 7.30
CA TYR A 439 -28.53 -4.13 6.46
C TYR A 439 -29.32 -5.24 7.15
N GLY A 440 -29.64 -5.07 8.43
CA GLY A 440 -30.23 -6.11 9.26
C GLY A 440 -29.28 -7.29 9.50
N GLY A 441 -27.96 -7.05 9.42
CA GLY A 441 -26.88 -8.00 9.61
C GLY A 441 -26.04 -7.72 10.86
N GLN A 442 -25.00 -8.50 11.05
CA GLN A 442 -24.07 -8.37 12.18
C GLN A 442 -22.67 -8.01 11.71
N PHE A 443 -22.07 -7.02 12.34
CA PHE A 443 -20.68 -6.65 12.08
C PHE A 443 -19.71 -7.47 12.94
N GLY A 444 -18.59 -7.89 12.36
CA GLY A 444 -17.46 -8.47 13.07
C GLY A 444 -16.12 -7.97 12.50
N PRO A 445 -15.15 -7.61 13.38
CA PRO A 445 -13.81 -7.27 12.95
C PRO A 445 -13.08 -8.48 12.36
N LEU A 446 -12.04 -8.23 11.55
CA LEU A 446 -11.22 -9.28 10.97
C LEU A 446 -10.66 -10.23 12.07
N ALA A 447 -10.58 -11.52 11.75
CA ALA A 447 -10.10 -12.55 12.68
C ALA A 447 -8.73 -12.23 13.32
N THR A 448 -7.84 -11.53 12.61
CA THR A 448 -6.56 -11.07 13.16
C THR A 448 -6.72 -10.12 14.34
N PHE A 449 -7.73 -9.26 14.31
CA PHE A 449 -8.04 -8.38 15.43
C PHE A 449 -8.71 -9.16 16.57
N LEU A 450 -9.66 -10.04 16.25
CA LEU A 450 -10.38 -10.83 17.22
C LEU A 450 -9.47 -11.79 18.02
N LEU A 451 -8.55 -12.48 17.33
CA LEU A 451 -7.69 -13.52 17.92
C LEU A 451 -6.38 -12.97 18.48
N PHE A 452 -5.80 -11.98 17.82
CA PHE A 452 -4.42 -11.54 18.11
C PHE A 452 -4.36 -10.11 18.63
N ASN A 453 -5.49 -9.39 18.63
CA ASN A 453 -5.53 -7.95 18.90
C ASN A 453 -4.54 -7.18 18.01
N ARG A 454 -4.48 -7.54 16.74
CA ARG A 454 -3.59 -6.95 15.72
C ARG A 454 -4.39 -6.62 14.48
N ILE A 455 -4.16 -5.41 13.97
CA ILE A 455 -4.67 -5.00 12.66
C ILE A 455 -3.75 -5.50 11.56
N ILE A 456 -4.29 -5.54 10.33
CA ILE A 456 -3.51 -5.64 9.10
C ILE A 456 -3.58 -4.28 8.41
N SER A 457 -2.43 -3.71 8.06
CA SER A 457 -2.36 -2.47 7.29
C SER A 457 -1.85 -2.74 5.88
N VAL A 458 -2.49 -2.11 4.90
CA VAL A 458 -2.07 -2.05 3.50
C VAL A 458 -1.50 -0.67 3.15
N HIS A 459 -1.61 0.30 4.06
CA HIS A 459 -1.27 1.71 3.87
C HIS A 459 -0.13 2.19 4.78
N SER A 460 0.97 1.45 4.82
CA SER A 460 2.15 1.82 5.63
C SER A 460 2.73 3.19 5.23
N LEU A 461 2.86 4.12 6.19
CA LEU A 461 3.40 5.47 6.01
C LEU A 461 4.48 5.77 7.07
N GLY A 462 5.32 6.78 6.83
CA GLY A 462 6.26 7.30 7.81
C GLY A 462 7.54 6.49 7.97
N GLY A 463 8.31 6.80 9.00
CA GLY A 463 9.63 6.23 9.25
C GLY A 463 10.80 7.02 8.63
N CYS A 464 10.55 7.82 7.58
CA CYS A 464 11.52 8.74 6.97
C CYS A 464 10.87 10.10 6.73
N ILE A 465 10.14 10.61 7.71
CA ILE A 465 9.21 11.73 7.55
C ILE A 465 9.88 13.02 7.09
N LEU A 466 9.12 13.78 6.25
CA LEU A 466 9.43 15.15 5.86
C LEU A 466 9.47 16.07 7.08
N ALA A 467 10.46 16.97 7.15
CA ALA A 467 10.54 17.96 8.22
C ALA A 467 11.41 19.15 7.82
N SER A 468 11.32 20.23 8.59
CA SER A 468 12.13 21.43 8.39
C SER A 468 13.59 21.27 8.86
N ASN A 469 13.91 20.26 9.67
CA ASN A 469 15.26 20.02 10.19
C ASN A 469 15.47 18.56 10.62
N PRO A 470 16.72 18.10 10.78
CA PRO A 470 17.06 16.71 11.09
C PRO A 470 16.62 16.23 12.48
N ASP A 471 16.30 17.12 13.41
CA ASP A 471 15.82 16.74 14.74
C ASP A 471 14.33 16.35 14.72
N LYS A 472 13.61 16.76 13.69
CA LYS A 472 12.18 16.49 13.51
C LYS A 472 11.89 15.42 12.47
N GLY A 473 12.78 15.18 11.49
CA GLY A 473 12.56 14.22 10.42
C GLY A 473 13.83 13.66 9.81
N VAL A 474 13.68 12.97 8.71
CA VAL A 474 14.78 12.29 7.99
C VAL A 474 15.10 12.99 6.68
N VAL A 475 14.11 13.59 6.05
CA VAL A 475 14.25 14.31 4.77
C VAL A 475 13.76 15.74 4.91
N SER A 476 14.36 16.62 4.13
CA SER A 476 13.94 18.02 3.99
C SER A 476 12.60 18.12 3.22
N GLU A 477 12.08 19.31 3.12
CA GLU A 477 10.89 19.63 2.33
C GLU A 477 11.05 19.26 0.85
N THR A 478 12.26 19.25 0.31
CA THR A 478 12.56 18.82 -1.07
C THR A 478 12.66 17.30 -1.22
N GLY A 479 12.54 16.53 -0.14
CA GLY A 479 12.73 15.09 -0.11
C GLY A 479 14.19 14.64 -0.02
N GLU A 480 15.17 15.57 0.09
CA GLU A 480 16.58 15.24 0.26
C GLU A 480 16.88 14.79 1.69
N VAL A 481 17.66 13.72 1.83
CA VAL A 481 18.04 13.16 3.13
C VAL A 481 19.00 14.10 3.85
N PHE A 482 18.66 14.51 5.06
CA PHE A 482 19.52 15.41 5.85
C PHE A 482 20.93 14.84 6.01
N GLY A 483 21.92 15.67 5.65
CA GLY A 483 23.34 15.32 5.73
C GLY A 483 23.87 14.49 4.55
N TYR A 484 23.04 14.19 3.53
CA TYR A 484 23.43 13.39 2.37
C TYR A 484 22.94 14.01 1.06
N LYS A 485 23.77 14.90 0.48
CA LYS A 485 23.47 15.58 -0.78
C LYS A 485 23.22 14.59 -1.92
N ASN A 486 22.21 14.86 -2.76
CA ASN A 486 21.80 14.01 -3.88
C ASN A 486 21.25 12.60 -3.48
N LEU A 487 20.89 12.40 -2.22
CA LEU A 487 20.15 11.24 -1.75
C LEU A 487 18.74 11.69 -1.38
N PHE A 488 17.73 11.18 -2.09
CA PHE A 488 16.33 11.59 -1.94
C PHE A 488 15.46 10.40 -1.55
N ILE A 489 14.30 10.68 -0.96
CA ILE A 489 13.25 9.70 -0.70
C ILE A 489 11.94 10.22 -1.29
N ALA A 490 11.28 9.37 -2.08
CA ALA A 490 10.02 9.70 -2.76
C ALA A 490 9.04 8.52 -2.68
N ASP A 491 8.56 8.21 -1.46
CA ASP A 491 7.53 7.18 -1.24
C ASP A 491 6.74 7.45 0.05
N GLY A 492 5.86 6.53 0.44
CA GLY A 492 5.02 6.66 1.63
C GLY A 492 5.79 6.85 2.95
N SER A 493 7.10 6.55 2.98
CA SER A 493 7.91 6.75 4.19
C SER A 493 8.11 8.21 4.56
N THR A 494 7.96 9.13 3.60
CA THR A 494 8.13 10.57 3.82
C THR A 494 6.90 11.24 4.42
N ILE A 495 5.73 10.61 4.36
CA ILE A 495 4.46 11.15 4.84
C ILE A 495 4.49 11.26 6.37
N PRO A 496 4.33 12.47 6.95
CA PRO A 496 4.61 12.70 8.36
C PRO A 496 3.47 12.34 9.31
N SER A 497 2.25 12.17 8.79
CA SER A 497 1.06 11.84 9.59
C SER A 497 0.19 10.81 8.88
N SER A 498 -0.74 10.18 9.61
CA SER A 498 -1.85 9.45 8.98
C SER A 498 -2.75 10.39 8.18
N ILE A 499 -3.33 9.89 7.11
CA ILE A 499 -4.13 10.69 6.17
C ILE A 499 -5.63 10.49 6.42
N GLY A 500 -6.06 9.26 6.79
CA GLY A 500 -7.47 8.93 6.99
C GLY A 500 -8.26 8.76 5.69
N PHE A 501 -7.54 8.73 4.55
CA PHE A 501 -8.02 8.45 3.20
C PHE A 501 -7.03 7.51 2.51
N HIS A 502 -7.41 6.95 1.36
CA HIS A 502 -6.49 6.17 0.53
C HIS A 502 -5.26 7.03 0.17
N PRO A 503 -4.03 6.60 0.51
CA PRO A 503 -2.88 7.51 0.54
C PRO A 503 -2.20 7.72 -0.82
N VAL A 504 -2.61 6.98 -1.87
CA VAL A 504 -1.94 6.96 -3.17
C VAL A 504 -1.80 8.35 -3.80
N MET A 505 -2.85 9.18 -3.74
CA MET A 505 -2.82 10.53 -4.29
C MET A 505 -1.80 11.41 -3.56
N THR A 506 -1.77 11.36 -2.23
CA THR A 506 -0.84 12.17 -1.43
C THR A 506 0.59 11.70 -1.58
N ILE A 507 0.84 10.37 -1.59
CA ILE A 507 2.18 9.82 -1.87
C ILE A 507 2.67 10.27 -3.24
N SER A 508 1.80 10.19 -4.25
CA SER A 508 2.14 10.57 -5.63
C SER A 508 2.36 12.07 -5.79
N ALA A 509 1.54 12.91 -5.16
CA ALA A 509 1.70 14.37 -5.20
C ALA A 509 3.00 14.82 -4.51
N VAL A 510 3.33 14.26 -3.35
CA VAL A 510 4.62 14.51 -2.67
C VAL A 510 5.79 14.00 -3.51
N ALA A 511 5.66 12.88 -4.20
CA ALA A 511 6.68 12.37 -5.11
C ALA A 511 6.86 13.27 -6.35
N GLU A 512 5.78 13.82 -6.94
CA GLU A 512 5.86 14.82 -8.01
C GLU A 512 6.57 16.09 -7.54
N HIS A 513 6.28 16.57 -6.32
CA HIS A 513 6.96 17.68 -5.70
C HIS A 513 8.47 17.39 -5.53
N THR A 514 8.82 16.23 -4.95
CA THR A 514 10.22 15.81 -4.77
C THR A 514 10.95 15.73 -6.11
N ALA A 515 10.34 15.11 -7.12
CA ALA A 515 10.92 15.02 -8.45
C ALA A 515 11.10 16.40 -9.11
N ALA A 516 10.14 17.32 -8.94
CA ALA A 516 10.27 18.70 -9.40
C ALA A 516 11.43 19.44 -8.72
N SER A 517 11.62 19.24 -7.41
CA SER A 517 12.75 19.78 -6.64
C SER A 517 14.10 19.25 -7.13
N ILE A 518 14.19 17.95 -7.42
CA ILE A 518 15.40 17.34 -8.02
C ILE A 518 15.67 17.96 -9.37
N CYS A 519 14.65 18.09 -10.23
CA CYS A 519 14.78 18.64 -11.57
C CYS A 519 15.16 20.13 -11.59
N ALA A 520 14.76 20.91 -10.60
CA ALA A 520 15.15 22.31 -10.44
C ALA A 520 16.65 22.48 -10.07
N GLY A 521 17.27 21.45 -9.51
CA GLY A 521 18.68 21.41 -9.14
C GLY A 521 19.59 20.75 -10.19
N LEU A 522 19.08 20.43 -11.39
CA LEU A 522 19.85 19.88 -12.52
C LEU A 522 20.56 20.97 -13.31
#